data_30203be60abdacd908dc0857109cf6e4
#
_entry.id   30203be60abdacd908dc0857109cf6e4
#
_cell.length_a   1.000
_cell.length_b   1.000
_cell.length_c   1.000
_cell.angle_alpha   90.00
_cell.angle_beta   90.00
_cell.angle_gamma   90.00
#
_symmetry.space_group_name_H-M   'P 1'
#
loop_
_entity.id
_entity.type
_entity.pdbx_description
1 polymer ?
#
loop_
_entity_poly.entity_id
_entity_poly.type
_entity_poly.pdbx_seq_one_letter_code
_entity_poly.pdbx_strand_id
1 'polypeptide(L)'
;SAILHGHQLGWGDVIKPVLYRRYHGSLADHFDAIAADIAEHDIKLICVDSLVAASGDQYSPNDAEAARTWHQVVSALGVSSIGITHAAKNSKEPSAFGSIFFTNLARSIFEISSDSEAGRNSSVIAVTHRKGNNTGLMKPVGLSVDFESDEFDNPIKIQYASADLTQSEVLATKLSSSDRILSLITMV
;
A
#
# COMPACT_ATOMS: atom_id res chain seq x y z
N SER A 1 -16.43 -2.49 4.32
CA SER A 1 -15.75 -1.63 3.36
C SER A 1 -14.83 -2.37 2.39
N ALA A 2 -14.06 -3.41 2.79
CA ALA A 2 -13.20 -4.18 1.86
C ALA A 2 -14.02 -4.83 0.72
N ILE A 3 -15.23 -5.33 1.00
CA ILE A 3 -16.14 -5.88 0.00
C ILE A 3 -16.57 -4.78 -0.99
N LEU A 4 -16.92 -3.60 -0.47
CA LEU A 4 -17.33 -2.47 -1.30
C LEU A 4 -16.18 -2.02 -2.23
N HIS A 5 -14.96 -1.92 -1.73
CA HIS A 5 -13.77 -1.65 -2.54
C HIS A 5 -13.57 -2.69 -3.63
N GLY A 6 -13.70 -3.97 -3.29
CA GLY A 6 -13.55 -5.06 -4.24
C GLY A 6 -14.55 -4.98 -5.39
N HIS A 7 -15.82 -4.70 -5.11
CA HIS A 7 -16.84 -4.52 -6.16
C HIS A 7 -16.52 -3.34 -7.08
N GLN A 8 -16.09 -2.22 -6.52
CA GLN A 8 -15.74 -1.03 -7.31
C GLN A 8 -14.49 -1.22 -8.17
N LEU A 9 -13.57 -2.08 -7.76
CA LEU A 9 -12.40 -2.47 -8.55
C LEU A 9 -12.72 -3.54 -9.62
N GLY A 10 -13.99 -3.92 -9.78
CA GLY A 10 -14.43 -4.88 -10.80
C GLY A 10 -14.11 -6.33 -10.45
N TRP A 11 -13.84 -6.64 -9.18
CA TRP A 11 -13.61 -8.02 -8.77
C TRP A 11 -14.89 -8.86 -8.80
N GLY A 12 -16.07 -8.20 -8.78
CA GLY A 12 -17.37 -8.85 -8.96
C GLY A 12 -17.61 -10.03 -8.02
N ASP A 13 -18.36 -11.00 -8.50
CA ASP A 13 -18.68 -12.24 -7.76
C ASP A 13 -17.50 -13.23 -7.68
N VAL A 14 -16.35 -12.89 -8.31
CA VAL A 14 -15.14 -13.73 -8.31
C VAL A 14 -14.30 -13.51 -7.04
N ILE A 15 -14.70 -12.59 -6.16
CA ILE A 15 -13.98 -12.40 -4.90
C ILE A 15 -14.11 -13.68 -4.07
N LYS A 16 -13.06 -14.48 -4.10
CA LYS A 16 -12.84 -15.43 -3.00
C LYS A 16 -12.81 -14.60 -1.72
N PRO A 17 -13.50 -15.00 -0.66
CA PRO A 17 -13.56 -14.21 0.57
C PRO A 17 -12.15 -13.90 1.03
N VAL A 18 -11.86 -12.63 1.23
CA VAL A 18 -10.61 -12.21 1.87
C VAL A 18 -10.68 -12.70 3.30
N LEU A 19 -9.78 -13.58 3.68
CA LEU A 19 -9.66 -14.00 5.06
C LEU A 19 -9.01 -12.87 5.86
N TYR A 20 -9.79 -12.25 6.75
CA TYR A 20 -9.30 -11.20 7.63
C TYR A 20 -9.01 -11.78 9.01
N ARG A 21 -7.81 -11.54 9.52
CA ARG A 21 -7.39 -11.89 10.88
C ARG A 21 -6.82 -10.65 11.56
N ARG A 22 -7.07 -10.54 12.84
CA ARG A 22 -6.45 -9.54 13.69
C ARG A 22 -5.63 -10.25 14.75
N TYR A 23 -4.33 -10.03 14.71
CA TYR A 23 -3.39 -10.57 15.68
C TYR A 23 -2.86 -9.45 16.58
N HIS A 24 -2.46 -9.82 17.80
CA HIS A 24 -1.76 -8.96 18.74
C HIS A 24 -0.37 -9.54 18.97
N GLY A 25 0.66 -8.69 18.97
CA GLY A 25 2.05 -9.13 19.07
C GLY A 25 2.72 -9.25 17.70
N SER A 26 3.86 -9.95 17.66
CA SER A 26 4.63 -10.08 16.42
C SER A 26 4.04 -11.10 15.46
N LEU A 27 4.33 -10.92 14.18
CA LEU A 27 3.96 -11.91 13.17
C LEU A 27 4.60 -13.28 13.44
N ALA A 28 5.79 -13.29 14.04
CA ALA A 28 6.50 -14.51 14.40
C ALA A 28 5.75 -15.33 15.44
N ASP A 29 5.11 -14.68 16.42
CA ASP A 29 4.34 -15.35 17.48
C ASP A 29 3.11 -16.10 16.91
N HIS A 30 2.66 -15.72 15.73
CA HIS A 30 1.48 -16.28 15.08
C HIS A 30 1.80 -17.12 13.84
N PHE A 31 3.07 -17.48 13.65
CA PHE A 31 3.55 -18.19 12.46
C PHE A 31 2.72 -19.45 12.15
N ASP A 32 2.56 -20.32 13.14
CA ASP A 32 1.86 -21.60 12.95
C ASP A 32 0.38 -21.40 12.58
N ALA A 33 -0.28 -20.44 13.20
CA ALA A 33 -1.68 -20.13 12.90
C ALA A 33 -1.84 -19.57 11.48
N ILE A 34 -0.93 -18.70 11.07
CA ILE A 34 -0.93 -18.14 9.71
C ILE A 34 -0.60 -19.22 8.67
N ALA A 35 0.37 -20.07 8.96
CA ALA A 35 0.72 -21.19 8.07
C ALA A 35 -0.45 -22.18 7.92
N ALA A 36 -1.21 -22.45 9.00
CA ALA A 36 -2.41 -23.26 8.95
C ALA A 36 -3.50 -22.61 8.08
N ASP A 37 -3.80 -21.32 8.28
CA ASP A 37 -4.76 -20.57 7.44
C ASP A 37 -4.35 -20.60 5.95
N ILE A 38 -3.04 -20.43 5.65
CA ILE A 38 -2.52 -20.49 4.28
C ILE A 38 -2.79 -21.85 3.66
N ALA A 39 -2.52 -22.93 4.37
CA ALA A 39 -2.72 -24.29 3.87
C ALA A 39 -4.20 -24.65 3.72
N GLU A 40 -5.03 -24.32 4.70
CA GLU A 40 -6.45 -24.62 4.71
C GLU A 40 -7.23 -23.91 3.58
N HIS A 41 -6.88 -22.63 3.34
CA HIS A 41 -7.62 -21.79 2.40
C HIS A 41 -6.90 -21.56 1.08
N ASP A 42 -5.79 -22.26 0.81
CA ASP A 42 -4.97 -22.12 -0.42
C ASP A 42 -4.58 -20.66 -0.70
N ILE A 43 -4.15 -19.93 0.35
CA ILE A 43 -3.80 -18.51 0.25
C ILE A 43 -2.52 -18.35 -0.56
N LYS A 44 -2.51 -17.42 -1.54
CA LYS A 44 -1.37 -17.14 -2.41
C LYS A 44 -0.70 -15.80 -2.10
N LEU A 45 -1.41 -14.92 -1.41
CA LEU A 45 -0.95 -13.57 -1.07
C LEU A 45 -1.42 -13.21 0.33
N ILE A 46 -0.50 -12.73 1.16
CA ILE A 46 -0.83 -12.12 2.45
C ILE A 46 -0.57 -10.62 2.39
N CYS A 47 -1.45 -9.85 3.02
CA CYS A 47 -1.28 -8.41 3.19
C CYS A 47 -1.23 -8.10 4.69
N VAL A 48 -0.18 -7.44 5.14
CA VAL A 48 0.05 -7.13 6.55
C VAL A 48 0.06 -5.63 6.77
N ASP A 49 -0.89 -5.16 7.55
CA ASP A 49 -1.04 -3.76 7.96
C ASP A 49 -0.95 -3.67 9.49
N SER A 50 0.15 -3.20 10.01
CA SER A 50 1.34 -2.63 9.38
C SER A 50 2.61 -3.41 9.74
N LEU A 51 3.70 -3.18 9.00
CA LEU A 51 5.02 -3.77 9.27
C LEU A 51 5.50 -3.47 10.70
N VAL A 52 5.26 -2.25 11.18
CA VAL A 52 5.65 -1.84 12.53
C VAL A 52 4.89 -2.65 13.59
N ALA A 53 3.59 -2.78 13.46
CA ALA A 53 2.78 -3.57 14.39
C ALA A 53 3.16 -5.05 14.34
N ALA A 54 3.45 -5.58 13.17
CA ALA A 54 3.82 -6.97 12.95
C ALA A 54 5.23 -7.33 13.45
N SER A 55 6.07 -6.33 13.73
CA SER A 55 7.42 -6.57 14.30
C SER A 55 7.38 -6.90 15.78
N GLY A 56 6.28 -6.58 16.49
CA GLY A 56 6.14 -6.77 17.94
C GLY A 56 6.81 -5.69 18.77
N ASP A 57 6.44 -5.61 20.04
CA ASP A 57 6.88 -4.56 20.96
C ASP A 57 8.35 -4.68 21.38
N GLN A 58 8.97 -5.81 21.10
CA GLN A 58 10.37 -6.09 21.46
C GLN A 58 11.40 -5.36 20.60
N TYR A 59 10.98 -4.81 19.44
CA TYR A 59 11.85 -4.11 18.52
C TYR A 59 11.43 -2.65 18.37
N SER A 60 12.43 -1.77 18.32
CA SER A 60 12.19 -0.42 17.80
C SER A 60 11.89 -0.48 16.30
N PRO A 61 10.97 0.33 15.76
CA PRO A 61 10.71 0.39 14.32
C PRO A 61 11.95 0.65 13.46
N ASN A 62 13.00 1.24 14.05
CA ASN A 62 14.26 1.54 13.36
C ASN A 62 15.29 0.40 13.42
N ASP A 63 15.00 -0.68 14.13
CA ASP A 63 15.94 -1.78 14.28
C ASP A 63 16.06 -2.62 13.01
N ALA A 64 17.29 -2.93 12.63
CA ALA A 64 17.57 -3.84 11.53
C ALA A 64 17.00 -5.24 11.80
N GLU A 65 16.95 -5.64 13.04
CA GLU A 65 16.45 -6.95 13.47
C GLU A 65 14.95 -7.10 13.23
N ALA A 66 14.15 -6.03 13.44
CA ALA A 66 12.73 -6.02 13.11
C ALA A 66 12.49 -6.36 11.64
N ALA A 67 13.23 -5.69 10.73
CA ALA A 67 13.12 -5.93 9.30
C ALA A 67 13.59 -7.33 8.90
N ARG A 68 14.66 -7.83 9.52
CA ARG A 68 15.20 -9.16 9.26
C ARG A 68 14.22 -10.24 9.70
N THR A 69 13.69 -10.13 10.92
CA THR A 69 12.69 -11.07 11.45
C THR A 69 11.44 -11.09 10.57
N TRP A 70 10.92 -9.93 10.19
CA TRP A 70 9.83 -9.84 9.23
C TRP A 70 10.12 -10.64 7.95
N HIS A 71 11.25 -10.39 7.31
CA HIS A 71 11.60 -11.07 6.06
C HIS A 71 11.79 -12.58 6.22
N GLN A 72 12.35 -13.03 7.35
CA GLN A 72 12.48 -14.45 7.64
C GLN A 72 11.12 -15.12 7.77
N VAL A 73 10.19 -14.50 8.52
CA VAL A 73 8.84 -15.03 8.72
C VAL A 73 8.07 -15.12 7.41
N VAL A 74 7.99 -14.02 6.63
CA VAL A 74 7.24 -14.04 5.37
C VAL A 74 7.87 -14.97 4.32
N SER A 75 9.20 -15.11 4.33
CA SER A 75 9.88 -16.07 3.46
C SER A 75 9.57 -17.51 3.84
N ALA A 76 9.49 -17.82 5.14
CA ALA A 76 9.17 -19.15 5.64
C ALA A 76 7.70 -19.55 5.37
N LEU A 77 6.78 -18.58 5.32
CA LEU A 77 5.38 -18.82 4.95
C LEU A 77 5.20 -19.24 3.48
N GLY A 78 6.19 -18.98 2.61
CA GLY A 78 6.25 -19.50 1.25
C GLY A 78 5.22 -18.91 0.27
N VAL A 79 4.57 -17.80 0.63
CA VAL A 79 3.58 -17.11 -0.21
C VAL A 79 4.01 -15.67 -0.49
N SER A 80 3.42 -15.06 -1.52
CA SER A 80 3.65 -13.64 -1.79
C SER A 80 3.17 -12.78 -0.62
N SER A 81 3.89 -11.69 -0.32
CA SER A 81 3.52 -10.81 0.77
C SER A 81 3.57 -9.34 0.37
N ILE A 82 2.61 -8.56 0.89
CA ILE A 82 2.59 -7.12 0.85
C ILE A 82 2.62 -6.61 2.28
N GLY A 83 3.61 -5.79 2.60
CA GLY A 83 3.68 -5.11 3.89
C GLY A 83 3.37 -3.62 3.74
N ILE A 84 2.51 -3.10 4.58
CA ILE A 84 2.11 -1.69 4.61
C ILE A 84 2.87 -1.00 5.73
N THR A 85 3.41 0.19 5.44
CA THR A 85 4.05 1.03 6.45
C THR A 85 3.84 2.50 6.12
N HIS A 86 3.89 3.36 7.12
CA HIS A 86 3.87 4.81 6.91
C HIS A 86 5.18 5.29 6.31
N ALA A 87 5.13 6.38 5.54
CA ALA A 87 6.32 7.09 5.12
C ALA A 87 6.89 7.92 6.28
N ALA A 88 8.21 8.06 6.36
CA ALA A 88 8.86 8.92 7.34
C ALA A 88 8.53 10.40 7.06
N LYS A 89 8.00 11.09 8.07
CA LYS A 89 7.44 12.46 7.93
C LYS A 89 8.42 13.55 7.46
N ASN A 90 9.73 13.37 7.62
CA ASN A 90 10.72 14.44 7.40
C ASN A 90 11.92 14.01 6.55
N SER A 91 11.84 12.94 5.81
CA SER A 91 12.94 12.54 4.92
C SER A 91 12.83 13.28 3.58
N LYS A 92 13.95 13.86 3.13
CA LYS A 92 14.06 14.43 1.77
C LYS A 92 13.82 13.37 0.70
N GLU A 93 14.06 12.11 1.03
CA GLU A 93 13.71 10.95 0.20
C GLU A 93 12.67 10.11 0.94
N PRO A 94 11.57 9.73 0.27
CA PRO A 94 10.57 8.86 0.87
C PRO A 94 11.21 7.52 1.22
N SER A 95 11.37 7.27 2.49
CA SER A 95 11.76 5.97 3.01
C SER A 95 10.62 5.37 3.83
N ALA A 96 10.54 4.05 3.90
CA ALA A 96 9.64 3.40 4.81
C ALA A 96 9.90 3.90 6.24
N PHE A 97 8.85 4.23 6.97
CA PHE A 97 8.98 4.54 8.39
C PHE A 97 9.56 3.31 9.09
N GLY A 98 10.62 3.50 9.84
CA GLY A 98 11.36 2.44 10.49
C GLY A 98 12.72 2.20 9.84
N SER A 99 13.20 0.98 9.95
CA SER A 99 14.52 0.60 9.48
C SER A 99 14.66 0.67 7.95
N ILE A 100 15.75 1.24 7.47
CA ILE A 100 16.14 1.22 6.04
C ILE A 100 16.21 -0.22 5.50
N PHE A 101 16.36 -1.20 6.38
CA PHE A 101 16.39 -2.61 5.98
C PHE A 101 15.05 -3.11 5.43
N PHE A 102 13.90 -2.54 5.84
CA PHE A 102 12.62 -2.84 5.18
C PHE A 102 12.67 -2.46 3.71
N THR A 103 13.24 -1.29 3.40
CA THR A 103 13.43 -0.84 2.02
C THR A 103 14.42 -1.73 1.27
N ASN A 104 15.55 -2.08 1.89
CA ASN A 104 16.60 -2.83 1.23
C ASN A 104 16.18 -4.27 0.91
N LEU A 105 15.45 -4.92 1.81
CA LEU A 105 15.03 -6.30 1.65
C LEU A 105 13.78 -6.47 0.77
N ALA A 106 12.93 -5.45 0.64
CA ALA A 106 11.77 -5.50 -0.25
C ALA A 106 12.20 -5.66 -1.72
N ARG A 107 11.50 -6.51 -2.48
CA ARG A 107 11.71 -6.70 -3.92
C ARG A 107 11.13 -5.56 -4.76
N SER A 108 10.01 -5.02 -4.34
CA SER A 108 9.36 -3.86 -4.95
C SER A 108 8.83 -2.94 -3.88
N ILE A 109 8.88 -1.64 -4.12
CA ILE A 109 8.35 -0.61 -3.22
C ILE A 109 7.50 0.34 -4.01
N PHE A 110 6.28 0.53 -3.53
CA PHE A 110 5.36 1.52 -4.04
C PHE A 110 5.09 2.56 -2.96
N GLU A 111 5.25 3.82 -3.30
CA GLU A 111 4.83 4.95 -2.48
C GLU A 111 3.43 5.37 -2.90
N ILE A 112 2.56 5.54 -1.91
CA ILE A 112 1.23 6.12 -2.11
C ILE A 112 1.24 7.51 -1.49
N SER A 113 0.96 8.52 -2.30
CA SER A 113 0.81 9.91 -1.87
C SER A 113 -0.61 10.36 -2.19
N SER A 114 -1.23 11.14 -1.34
CA SER A 114 -2.57 11.66 -1.57
C SER A 114 -2.59 13.17 -1.54
N ASP A 115 -3.44 13.73 -2.37
CA ASP A 115 -3.89 15.10 -2.30
C ASP A 115 -5.37 15.07 -1.92
N SER A 116 -5.65 15.39 -0.67
CA SER A 116 -6.99 15.37 -0.10
C SER A 116 -7.22 16.64 0.70
N GLU A 117 -8.33 17.31 0.47
CA GLU A 117 -8.77 18.46 1.23
C GLU A 117 -9.80 18.03 2.28
N ALA A 118 -9.68 18.59 3.49
CA ALA A 118 -10.65 18.34 4.55
C ALA A 118 -12.07 18.77 4.10
N GLY A 119 -13.05 17.89 4.34
CA GLY A 119 -14.45 18.14 3.97
C GLY A 119 -14.81 17.78 2.53
N ARG A 120 -13.89 17.24 1.73
CA ARG A 120 -14.19 16.65 0.42
C ARG A 120 -14.36 15.13 0.54
N ASN A 121 -15.40 14.64 -0.14
CA ASN A 121 -15.63 13.19 -0.27
C ASN A 121 -14.83 12.59 -1.45
N SER A 122 -13.78 13.26 -1.87
CA SER A 122 -12.90 12.80 -2.95
C SER A 122 -11.44 13.06 -2.62
N SER A 123 -10.56 12.20 -3.11
CA SER A 123 -9.11 12.40 -3.05
C SER A 123 -8.46 11.93 -4.34
N VAL A 124 -7.33 12.54 -4.68
CA VAL A 124 -6.47 12.03 -5.74
C VAL A 124 -5.27 11.38 -5.09
N ILE A 125 -4.93 10.17 -5.53
CA ILE A 125 -3.75 9.44 -5.07
C ILE A 125 -2.78 9.22 -6.22
N ALA A 126 -1.49 9.31 -5.92
CA ALA A 126 -0.42 8.92 -6.81
C ALA A 126 0.23 7.64 -6.29
N VAL A 127 0.34 6.62 -7.13
CA VAL A 127 1.08 5.39 -6.88
C VAL A 127 2.39 5.47 -7.63
N THR A 128 3.50 5.59 -6.91
CA THR A 128 4.84 5.75 -7.48
C THR A 128 5.69 4.52 -7.17
N HIS A 129 6.20 3.87 -8.22
CA HIS A 129 7.13 2.73 -8.08
C HIS A 129 8.53 3.24 -7.74
N ARG A 130 8.98 3.05 -6.51
CA ARG A 130 10.26 3.56 -5.97
C ARG A 130 11.42 2.59 -6.09
N LYS A 131 11.13 1.30 -6.11
CA LYS A 131 12.13 0.24 -6.20
C LYS A 131 11.55 -0.98 -6.90
N GLY A 132 12.31 -1.56 -7.79
CA GLY A 132 12.07 -2.86 -8.41
C GLY A 132 13.40 -3.59 -8.60
N ASN A 133 13.53 -4.80 -8.05
CA ASN A 133 14.77 -5.57 -8.19
C ASN A 133 14.91 -6.22 -9.58
N ASN A 134 13.78 -6.61 -10.19
CA ASN A 134 13.76 -7.39 -11.41
C ASN A 134 13.07 -6.68 -12.58
N THR A 135 12.63 -5.43 -12.38
CA THR A 135 11.90 -4.64 -13.38
C THR A 135 12.42 -3.21 -13.41
N GLY A 136 12.26 -2.53 -14.54
CA GLY A 136 12.39 -1.07 -14.57
C GLY A 136 11.31 -0.41 -13.70
N LEU A 137 11.56 0.83 -13.27
CA LEU A 137 10.56 1.60 -12.55
C LEU A 137 9.40 1.94 -13.47
N MET A 138 8.18 1.75 -12.98
CA MET A 138 6.95 2.13 -13.68
C MET A 138 6.74 3.63 -13.58
N LYS A 139 6.05 4.20 -14.57
CA LYS A 139 5.56 5.57 -14.47
C LYS A 139 4.56 5.69 -13.31
N PRO A 140 4.52 6.83 -12.61
CA PRO A 140 3.50 7.08 -11.60
C PRO A 140 2.09 6.97 -12.19
N VAL A 141 1.19 6.39 -11.43
CA VAL A 141 -0.23 6.23 -11.79
C VAL A 141 -1.07 7.09 -10.87
N GLY A 142 -1.95 7.91 -11.45
CA GLY A 142 -2.94 8.69 -10.73
C GLY A 142 -4.29 7.99 -10.67
N LEU A 143 -4.91 8.02 -9.50
CA LEU A 143 -6.26 7.52 -9.27
C LEU A 143 -7.06 8.56 -8.50
N SER A 144 -8.29 8.84 -8.92
CA SER A 144 -9.28 9.49 -8.07
C SER A 144 -10.02 8.43 -7.26
N VAL A 145 -10.37 8.79 -6.04
CA VAL A 145 -11.19 7.97 -5.13
C VAL A 145 -12.31 8.86 -4.62
N ASP A 146 -13.53 8.54 -5.01
CA ASP A 146 -14.72 9.28 -4.65
C ASP A 146 -15.58 8.44 -3.70
N PHE A 147 -16.00 9.05 -2.58
CA PHE A 147 -16.82 8.43 -1.56
C PHE A 147 -18.22 9.03 -1.59
N GLU A 148 -19.23 8.18 -1.66
CA GLU A 148 -20.60 8.54 -1.45
C GLU A 148 -21.04 7.95 -0.10
N SER A 149 -21.58 8.79 0.78
CA SER A 149 -22.02 8.38 2.12
C SER A 149 -23.53 8.58 2.29
N ASP A 150 -24.11 7.83 3.20
CA ASP A 150 -25.50 8.04 3.64
C ASP A 150 -25.62 9.24 4.61
N GLU A 151 -26.83 9.47 5.13
CA GLU A 151 -27.14 10.54 6.10
C GLU A 151 -26.41 10.40 7.45
N PHE A 152 -25.77 9.26 7.71
CA PHE A 152 -25.02 8.95 8.92
C PHE A 152 -23.50 8.90 8.66
N ASP A 153 -23.03 9.42 7.53
CA ASP A 153 -21.63 9.37 7.10
C ASP A 153 -21.06 7.96 6.88
N ASN A 154 -21.93 6.93 6.73
CA ASN A 154 -21.44 5.61 6.35
C ASN A 154 -21.18 5.56 4.85
N PRO A 155 -20.01 5.07 4.41
CA PRO A 155 -19.72 4.96 2.99
C PRO A 155 -20.62 3.87 2.35
N ILE A 156 -21.44 4.29 1.39
CA ILE A 156 -22.35 3.42 0.63
C ILE A 156 -21.80 3.11 -0.76
N LYS A 157 -20.88 3.95 -1.27
CA LYS A 157 -20.26 3.75 -2.57
C LYS A 157 -18.85 4.31 -2.58
N ILE A 158 -17.95 3.62 -3.26
CA ILE A 158 -16.59 4.06 -3.51
C ILE A 158 -16.33 3.89 -5.00
N GLN A 159 -15.88 4.95 -5.65
CA GLN A 159 -15.57 4.93 -7.07
C GLN A 159 -14.09 5.22 -7.28
N TYR A 160 -13.48 4.49 -8.21
CA TYR A 160 -12.11 4.70 -8.64
C TYR A 160 -12.11 5.07 -10.12
N ALA A 161 -11.32 6.08 -10.47
CA ALA A 161 -11.07 6.42 -11.86
C ALA A 161 -9.60 6.80 -12.05
N SER A 162 -9.12 6.76 -13.30
CA SER A 162 -7.81 7.33 -13.62
C SER A 162 -7.83 8.83 -13.37
N ALA A 163 -6.76 9.35 -12.77
CA ALA A 163 -6.59 10.78 -12.54
C ALA A 163 -5.31 11.29 -13.18
N ASP A 164 -5.38 12.49 -13.73
CA ASP A 164 -4.21 13.19 -14.23
C ASP A 164 -3.49 13.88 -13.05
N LEU A 165 -2.30 13.40 -12.72
CA LEU A 165 -1.49 13.93 -11.64
C LEU A 165 -1.03 15.37 -11.85
N THR A 166 -1.06 15.88 -13.08
CA THR A 166 -0.66 17.27 -13.39
C THR A 166 -1.66 18.30 -12.87
N GLN A 167 -2.88 17.88 -12.58
CA GLN A 167 -3.94 18.74 -12.03
C GLN A 167 -3.75 19.05 -10.53
N SER A 168 -2.84 18.36 -9.86
CA SER A 168 -2.48 18.59 -8.47
C SER A 168 -1.04 19.08 -8.37
N GLU A 169 -0.81 20.26 -7.82
CA GLU A 169 0.55 20.81 -7.64
C GLU A 169 1.41 19.87 -6.79
N VAL A 170 0.83 19.24 -5.77
CA VAL A 170 1.52 18.32 -4.86
C VAL A 170 1.91 17.05 -5.60
N LEU A 171 0.97 16.42 -6.31
CA LEU A 171 1.19 15.12 -6.96
C LEU A 171 1.96 15.25 -8.28
N ALA A 172 1.88 16.39 -8.97
CA ALA A 172 2.69 16.66 -10.15
C ALA A 172 4.21 16.54 -9.86
N THR A 173 4.64 16.76 -8.63
CA THR A 173 6.04 16.57 -8.23
C THR A 173 6.51 15.11 -8.31
N LYS A 174 5.60 14.15 -8.36
CA LYS A 174 5.90 12.72 -8.51
C LYS A 174 6.24 12.34 -9.95
N LEU A 175 5.83 13.17 -10.93
CA LEU A 175 6.11 12.97 -12.34
C LEU A 175 7.55 13.39 -12.68
N SER A 176 8.14 12.75 -13.70
CA SER A 176 9.40 13.22 -14.27
C SER A 176 9.26 14.61 -14.91
N SER A 177 10.37 15.35 -15.00
CA SER A 177 10.36 16.65 -15.69
C SER A 177 9.88 16.53 -17.13
N SER A 178 10.23 15.45 -17.83
CA SER A 178 9.78 15.18 -19.20
C SER A 178 8.28 14.94 -19.27
N ASP A 179 7.70 14.16 -18.36
CA ASP A 179 6.25 13.90 -18.33
C ASP A 179 5.46 15.19 -18.02
N ARG A 180 5.99 16.03 -17.12
CA ARG A 180 5.39 17.35 -16.82
C ARG A 180 5.41 18.31 -18.02
N ILE A 181 6.51 18.34 -18.77
CA ILE A 181 6.60 19.17 -19.99
C ILE A 181 5.64 18.64 -21.07
N LEU A 182 5.60 17.32 -21.28
CA LEU A 182 4.71 16.71 -22.27
C LEU A 182 3.24 17.02 -21.99
N SER A 183 2.81 17.00 -20.73
CA SER A 183 1.43 17.33 -20.36
C SER A 183 1.07 18.78 -20.70
N LEU A 184 2.00 19.73 -20.56
CA LEU A 184 1.78 21.12 -20.92
C LEU A 184 1.61 21.32 -22.44
N ILE A 185 2.31 20.52 -23.24
CA ILE A 185 2.25 20.62 -24.73
C ILE A 185 0.96 19.98 -25.26
N THR A 186 0.44 18.93 -24.61
CA THR A 186 -0.79 18.24 -25.04
C THR A 186 -2.09 18.93 -24.60
N MET A 187 -2.01 19.97 -23.77
CA MET A 187 -3.14 20.80 -23.36
C MET A 187 -3.40 21.98 -24.32
N VAL A 188 -2.60 22.16 -25.37
CA VAL A 188 -2.75 23.14 -26.43
C VAL A 188 -3.32 22.47 -27.69
#